data_17a10cc09fc6f5cd87082bfc03d61b98
#
_entry.id   17a10cc09fc6f5cd87082bfc03d61b98
#
_cell.length_a   1.000
_cell.length_b   1.000
_cell.length_c   1.000
_cell.angle_alpha   90.00
_cell.angle_beta   90.00
_cell.angle_gamma   90.00
#
_symmetry.space_group_name_H-M   'P 1'
#
loop_
_entity.id
_entity.type
_entity.pdbx_description
1 polymer ?
#
loop_
_entity_poly.entity_id
_entity_poly.type
_entity_poly.pdbx_seq_one_letter_code
_entity_poly.pdbx_strand_id
1 'polypeptide(L)'
;MFDAKAVLEAWGFRFITVEFIWVKIAKKAIRYCLTHLEETLGLLEQEETLYDVLIKGARKLPGNFTASNGEFVLLGKRGTPKRSEVVKMYPQLIFTPLMEHSRKPDRVHKYIDAAWPGSRCIEFYARRQWPGWVCLGNEMQGQEGIDMRSSIPDLLEH
;
A
#
# COMPACT_ATOMS: atom_id res chain seq x y z
N MET A 1 11.51 -9.34 2.32
CA MET A 1 11.19 -8.78 3.66
C MET A 1 12.44 -8.46 4.46
N PHE A 2 13.43 -9.35 4.52
CA PHE A 2 14.67 -9.11 5.30
C PHE A 2 15.43 -7.86 4.85
N ASP A 3 15.59 -7.65 3.55
CA ASP A 3 16.30 -6.48 3.00
C ASP A 3 15.58 -5.16 3.34
N ALA A 4 14.23 -5.13 3.28
CA ALA A 4 13.46 -3.95 3.64
C ALA A 4 13.57 -3.60 5.14
N LYS A 5 13.67 -4.60 6.02
CA LYS A 5 13.95 -4.39 7.44
C LYS A 5 15.35 -3.80 7.64
N ALA A 6 16.35 -4.33 6.96
CA ALA A 6 17.72 -3.81 7.03
C ALA A 6 17.81 -2.35 6.56
N VAL A 7 17.06 -1.97 5.50
CA VAL A 7 16.97 -0.58 5.04
C VAL A 7 16.34 0.31 6.12
N LEU A 8 15.24 -0.09 6.74
CA LEU A 8 14.62 0.68 7.84
C LEU A 8 15.62 0.91 8.98
N GLU A 9 16.35 -0.13 9.38
CA GLU A 9 17.32 -0.06 10.46
C GLU A 9 18.52 0.84 10.08
N ALA A 10 19.01 0.76 8.85
CA ALA A 10 20.06 1.63 8.34
C ALA A 10 19.66 3.12 8.34
N TRP A 11 18.37 3.42 8.16
CA TRP A 11 17.81 4.78 8.27
C TRP A 11 17.51 5.21 9.70
N GLY A 12 17.86 4.40 10.69
CA GLY A 12 17.65 4.68 12.11
C GLY A 12 16.22 4.45 12.60
N PHE A 13 15.40 3.72 11.83
CA PHE A 13 14.08 3.29 12.28
C PHE A 13 14.13 1.92 12.93
N ARG A 14 13.36 1.72 13.96
CA ARG A 14 13.12 0.39 14.52
C ARG A 14 11.90 -0.22 13.81
N PHE A 15 12.05 -1.42 13.24
CA PHE A 15 10.92 -2.17 12.71
C PHE A 15 9.91 -2.47 13.84
N ILE A 16 8.64 -2.28 13.57
CA ILE A 16 7.54 -2.53 14.50
C ILE A 16 6.72 -3.73 14.06
N THR A 17 6.14 -3.68 12.86
CA THR A 17 5.22 -4.70 12.37
C THR A 17 5.04 -4.62 10.84
N VAL A 18 4.36 -5.62 10.30
CA VAL A 18 3.68 -5.51 9.02
C VAL A 18 2.36 -4.79 9.28
N GLU A 19 2.26 -3.53 8.87
CA GLU A 19 1.07 -2.71 9.11
C GLU A 19 -0.08 -3.11 8.20
N PHE A 20 0.22 -3.35 6.90
CA PHE A 20 -0.79 -3.82 5.94
C PHE A 20 -0.24 -4.94 5.07
N ILE A 21 -1.18 -5.78 4.61
CA ILE A 21 -0.98 -6.71 3.51
C ILE A 21 -1.89 -6.26 2.37
N TRP A 22 -1.27 -5.81 1.30
CA TRP A 22 -1.99 -5.27 0.15
C TRP A 22 -2.10 -6.28 -0.97
N VAL A 23 -3.34 -6.62 -1.33
CA VAL A 23 -3.68 -7.56 -2.41
C VAL A 23 -4.31 -6.79 -3.56
N LYS A 24 -3.73 -6.94 -4.75
CA LYS A 24 -4.22 -6.32 -5.99
C LYS A 24 -5.18 -7.26 -6.70
N ILE A 25 -6.42 -6.85 -6.87
CA ILE A 25 -7.46 -7.64 -7.55
C ILE A 25 -7.58 -7.22 -9.02
N ALA A 26 -7.54 -8.17 -9.92
CA ALA A 26 -7.73 -7.91 -11.34
C ALA A 26 -9.15 -7.37 -11.61
N LYS A 27 -9.26 -6.30 -12.38
CA LYS A 27 -10.56 -5.66 -12.70
C LYS A 27 -11.57 -6.63 -13.30
N LYS A 28 -11.11 -7.60 -14.11
CA LYS A 28 -11.97 -8.65 -14.69
C LYS A 28 -12.61 -9.55 -13.62
N ALA A 29 -11.89 -9.87 -12.55
CA ALA A 29 -12.42 -10.68 -11.45
C ALA A 29 -13.48 -9.91 -10.67
N ILE A 30 -13.25 -8.63 -10.39
CA ILE A 30 -14.26 -7.76 -9.75
C ILE A 30 -15.52 -7.70 -10.61
N ARG A 31 -15.36 -7.50 -11.92
CA ARG A 31 -16.48 -7.44 -12.87
C ARG A 31 -17.24 -8.77 -12.88
N TYR A 32 -16.53 -9.90 -12.93
CA TYR A 32 -17.15 -11.22 -12.88
C TYR A 32 -18.02 -11.40 -11.62
N CYS A 33 -17.47 -11.12 -10.44
CA CYS A 33 -18.23 -11.21 -9.18
C CYS A 33 -19.47 -10.30 -9.18
N LEU A 34 -19.38 -9.10 -9.75
CA LEU A 34 -20.51 -8.15 -9.80
C LEU A 34 -21.61 -8.60 -10.79
N THR A 35 -21.23 -9.21 -11.93
CA THR A 35 -22.20 -9.69 -12.93
C THR A 35 -22.87 -11.00 -12.56
N HIS A 36 -22.23 -11.79 -11.67
CA HIS A 36 -22.74 -13.09 -11.21
C HIS A 36 -22.97 -13.06 -9.69
N LEU A 37 -23.58 -11.99 -9.20
CA LEU A 37 -23.64 -11.72 -7.76
C LEU A 37 -24.36 -12.81 -6.98
N GLU A 38 -25.52 -13.28 -7.49
CA GLU A 38 -26.31 -14.33 -6.83
C GLU A 38 -25.56 -15.67 -6.79
N GLU A 39 -24.97 -16.06 -7.91
CA GLU A 39 -24.13 -17.25 -8.02
C GLU A 39 -22.91 -17.13 -7.10
N THR A 40 -22.26 -15.98 -7.10
CA THR A 40 -21.11 -15.70 -6.23
C THR A 40 -21.48 -15.74 -4.75
N LEU A 41 -22.63 -15.20 -4.35
CA LEU A 41 -23.13 -15.27 -2.96
C LEU A 41 -23.40 -16.70 -2.52
N GLY A 42 -24.04 -17.52 -3.36
CA GLY A 42 -24.27 -18.94 -3.05
C GLY A 42 -22.97 -19.74 -2.93
N LEU A 43 -21.94 -19.33 -3.67
CA LEU A 43 -20.61 -19.95 -3.62
C LEU A 43 -19.79 -19.46 -2.40
N LEU A 44 -20.02 -18.25 -1.89
CA LEU A 44 -19.29 -17.69 -0.74
C LEU A 44 -19.61 -18.40 0.59
N GLU A 45 -20.66 -19.22 0.65
CA GLU A 45 -20.97 -20.06 1.79
C GLU A 45 -20.04 -21.28 1.90
N GLN A 46 -19.27 -21.58 0.85
CA GLN A 46 -18.29 -22.67 0.82
C GLN A 46 -16.88 -22.10 0.95
N GLU A 47 -16.11 -22.54 1.95
CA GLU A 47 -14.77 -22.02 2.26
C GLU A 47 -13.82 -22.10 1.04
N GLU A 48 -13.79 -23.23 0.34
CA GLU A 48 -12.94 -23.40 -0.85
C GLU A 48 -13.29 -22.43 -1.96
N THR A 49 -14.58 -22.09 -2.10
CA THR A 49 -15.02 -21.20 -3.18
C THR A 49 -14.71 -19.75 -2.88
N LEU A 50 -14.85 -19.31 -1.63
CA LEU A 50 -14.43 -17.98 -1.20
C LEU A 50 -12.93 -17.81 -1.44
N TYR A 51 -12.12 -18.81 -1.07
CA TYR A 51 -10.70 -18.83 -1.34
C TYR A 51 -10.41 -18.69 -2.84
N ASP A 52 -11.06 -19.50 -3.68
CA ASP A 52 -10.87 -19.50 -5.12
C ASP A 52 -11.23 -18.15 -5.76
N VAL A 53 -12.34 -17.53 -5.38
CA VAL A 53 -12.76 -16.22 -5.90
C VAL A 53 -11.73 -15.14 -5.54
N LEU A 54 -11.28 -15.11 -4.29
CA LEU A 54 -10.31 -14.11 -3.83
C LEU A 54 -8.92 -14.34 -4.43
N ILE A 55 -8.45 -15.58 -4.45
CA ILE A 55 -7.09 -15.92 -4.91
C ILE A 55 -6.98 -15.96 -6.43
N LYS A 56 -8.00 -16.46 -7.15
CA LYS A 56 -8.01 -16.39 -8.62
C LYS A 56 -8.12 -14.96 -9.12
N GLY A 57 -8.80 -14.08 -8.37
CA GLY A 57 -8.88 -12.66 -8.66
C GLY A 57 -7.61 -11.88 -8.34
N ALA A 58 -6.78 -12.35 -7.41
CA ALA A 58 -5.55 -11.69 -7.03
C ALA A 58 -4.50 -11.76 -8.15
N ARG A 59 -3.81 -10.65 -8.40
CA ARG A 59 -2.67 -10.64 -9.32
C ARG A 59 -1.56 -11.52 -8.75
N LYS A 60 -1.09 -12.47 -9.56
CA LYS A 60 0.03 -13.36 -9.20
C LYS A 60 1.31 -12.87 -9.85
N LEU A 61 2.38 -12.83 -9.09
CA LEU A 61 3.74 -12.59 -9.58
C LEU A 61 4.58 -13.86 -9.39
N PRO A 62 5.52 -14.15 -10.28
CA PRO A 62 6.43 -15.28 -10.12
C PRO A 62 7.16 -15.21 -8.78
N GLY A 63 7.22 -16.34 -8.07
CA GLY A 63 7.99 -16.52 -6.86
C GLY A 63 8.74 -17.85 -6.91
N ASN A 64 9.63 -18.10 -5.94
CA ASN A 64 10.49 -19.30 -5.95
C ASN A 64 9.70 -20.60 -5.71
N PHE A 65 8.71 -20.57 -4.82
CA PHE A 65 7.90 -21.74 -4.43
C PHE A 65 6.41 -21.51 -4.67
N THR A 66 5.94 -20.29 -4.38
CA THR A 66 4.54 -19.91 -4.55
C THR A 66 4.45 -18.63 -5.39
N ALA A 67 3.32 -18.43 -6.05
CA ALA A 67 3.05 -17.17 -6.73
C ALA A 67 2.74 -16.07 -5.69
N SER A 68 3.55 -15.01 -5.67
CA SER A 68 3.31 -13.86 -4.79
C SER A 68 2.08 -13.09 -5.27
N ASN A 69 1.14 -12.84 -4.37
CA ASN A 69 -0.08 -12.08 -4.64
C ASN A 69 -0.39 -10.98 -3.62
N GLY A 70 0.48 -10.81 -2.63
CA GLY A 70 0.39 -9.76 -1.62
C GLY A 70 1.68 -8.94 -1.53
N GLU A 71 1.53 -7.65 -1.25
CA GLU A 71 2.64 -6.74 -0.96
C GLU A 71 2.56 -6.33 0.52
N PHE A 72 3.69 -6.43 1.22
CA PHE A 72 3.77 -6.04 2.63
C PHE A 72 4.07 -4.55 2.75
N VAL A 73 3.29 -3.86 3.58
CA VAL A 73 3.58 -2.49 4.01
C VAL A 73 4.14 -2.56 5.41
N LEU A 74 5.41 -2.24 5.56
CA LEU A 74 6.13 -2.32 6.83
C LEU A 74 6.02 -1.00 7.58
N LEU A 75 5.83 -1.08 8.90
CA LEU A 75 5.90 0.06 9.80
C LEU A 75 7.22 0.04 10.56
N GLY A 76 8.00 1.10 10.39
CA GLY A 76 9.13 1.45 11.23
C GLY A 76 8.86 2.72 12.00
N LYS A 77 9.43 2.89 13.20
CA LYS A 77 9.36 4.14 13.95
C LYS A 77 10.71 4.57 14.48
N ARG A 78 10.86 5.90 14.62
CA ARG A 78 11.95 6.56 15.34
C ARG A 78 11.36 7.42 16.45
N GLY A 79 11.90 7.31 17.66
CA GLY A 79 11.30 7.96 18.84
C GLY A 79 9.97 7.33 19.26
N THR A 80 9.09 8.15 19.84
CA THR A 80 7.81 7.73 20.40
C THR A 80 6.63 8.52 19.82
N PRO A 81 6.39 8.43 18.49
CA PRO A 81 5.24 9.12 17.91
C PRO A 81 3.93 8.55 18.48
N LYS A 82 3.02 9.44 18.84
CA LYS A 82 1.69 9.07 19.31
C LYS A 82 0.76 8.90 18.11
N ARG A 83 0.12 7.75 18.00
CA ARG A 83 -0.88 7.45 16.98
C ARG A 83 -2.27 7.77 17.52
N SER A 84 -3.14 8.30 16.67
CA SER A 84 -4.55 8.53 17.02
C SER A 84 -5.28 7.21 17.30
N GLU A 85 -6.15 7.19 18.31
CA GLU A 85 -6.99 6.03 18.63
C GLU A 85 -8.05 5.74 17.54
N VAL A 86 -8.36 6.71 16.70
CA VAL A 86 -9.32 6.57 15.57
C VAL A 86 -8.96 5.42 14.63
N VAL A 87 -7.68 5.08 14.51
CA VAL A 87 -7.20 4.01 13.62
C VAL A 87 -6.93 2.68 14.33
N LYS A 88 -7.29 2.55 15.61
CA LYS A 88 -6.99 1.35 16.42
C LYS A 88 -7.51 0.04 15.83
N MET A 89 -8.70 0.08 15.20
CA MET A 89 -9.36 -1.08 14.59
C MET A 89 -9.31 -1.06 13.05
N TYR A 90 -8.32 -0.37 12.48
CA TYR A 90 -8.21 -0.33 11.02
C TYR A 90 -7.81 -1.70 10.46
N PRO A 91 -8.49 -2.22 9.43
CA PRO A 91 -8.19 -3.55 8.89
C PRO A 91 -6.79 -3.64 8.31
N GLN A 92 -6.06 -4.71 8.65
CA GLN A 92 -4.71 -4.97 8.15
C GLN A 92 -4.71 -5.36 6.65
N LEU A 93 -5.76 -6.06 6.19
CA LEU A 93 -5.87 -6.45 4.79
C LEU A 93 -6.43 -5.31 3.95
N ILE A 94 -5.73 -4.99 2.88
CA ILE A 94 -6.15 -3.99 1.89
C ILE A 94 -6.33 -4.69 0.54
N PHE A 95 -7.56 -4.68 0.04
CA PHE A 95 -7.87 -5.12 -1.32
C PHE A 95 -8.12 -3.90 -2.20
N THR A 96 -7.43 -3.81 -3.32
CA THR A 96 -7.66 -2.73 -4.29
C THR A 96 -7.74 -3.29 -5.71
N PRO A 97 -8.48 -2.64 -6.61
CA PRO A 97 -8.35 -2.89 -8.02
C PRO A 97 -6.91 -2.70 -8.48
N LEU A 98 -6.49 -3.49 -9.48
CA LEU A 98 -5.22 -3.25 -10.14
C LEU A 98 -5.26 -1.88 -10.81
N MET A 99 -4.36 -1.00 -10.38
CA MET A 99 -4.21 0.37 -10.87
C MET A 99 -2.93 0.50 -11.70
N GLU A 100 -2.48 1.74 -11.93
CA GLU A 100 -1.22 2.05 -12.59
C GLU A 100 -0.03 1.37 -11.89
N HIS A 101 1.03 1.14 -12.66
CA HIS A 101 2.24 0.53 -12.11
C HIS A 101 2.79 1.32 -10.91
N SER A 102 3.14 0.62 -9.85
CA SER A 102 3.72 1.17 -8.60
C SER A 102 2.87 2.19 -7.83
N ARG A 103 1.64 2.48 -8.24
CA ARG A 103 0.74 3.36 -7.50
C ARG A 103 0.32 2.71 -6.19
N LYS A 104 0.59 3.39 -5.06
CA LYS A 104 0.18 2.94 -3.72
C LYS A 104 -1.33 3.12 -3.53
N PRO A 105 -1.97 2.30 -2.69
CA PRO A 105 -3.40 2.43 -2.44
C PRO A 105 -3.73 3.68 -1.64
N ASP A 106 -4.75 4.42 -2.06
CA ASP A 106 -5.26 5.61 -1.38
C ASP A 106 -5.61 5.36 0.09
N ARG A 107 -5.95 4.11 0.40
CA ARG A 107 -6.30 3.69 1.75
C ARG A 107 -5.14 3.82 2.72
N VAL A 108 -3.90 3.63 2.26
CA VAL A 108 -2.69 3.82 3.08
C VAL A 108 -2.50 5.30 3.41
N HIS A 109 -2.67 6.20 2.42
CA HIS A 109 -2.59 7.65 2.66
C HIS A 109 -3.64 8.11 3.67
N LYS A 110 -4.92 7.73 3.44
CA LYS A 110 -6.03 8.05 4.36
C LYS A 110 -5.79 7.52 5.78
N TYR A 111 -5.19 6.34 5.90
CA TYR A 111 -4.82 5.78 7.20
C TYR A 111 -3.77 6.66 7.88
N ILE A 112 -2.70 7.04 7.15
CA ILE A 112 -1.62 7.87 7.71
C ILE A 112 -2.16 9.23 8.15
N ASP A 113 -2.98 9.89 7.32
CA ASP A 113 -3.62 11.17 7.65
C ASP A 113 -4.47 11.07 8.94
N ALA A 114 -5.22 9.97 9.09
CA ALA A 114 -6.03 9.72 10.27
C ALA A 114 -5.21 9.31 11.50
N ALA A 115 -4.12 8.58 11.29
CA ALA A 115 -3.25 8.09 12.36
C ALA A 115 -2.40 9.21 12.99
N TRP A 116 -1.97 10.18 12.16
CA TRP A 116 -1.11 11.29 12.58
C TRP A 116 -1.61 12.62 11.97
N PRO A 117 -2.76 13.11 12.41
CA PRO A 117 -3.36 14.32 11.86
C PRO A 117 -2.43 15.53 12.05
N GLY A 118 -2.31 16.35 11.00
CA GLY A 118 -1.47 17.55 10.99
C GLY A 118 0.03 17.30 10.88
N SER A 119 0.47 16.04 10.72
CA SER A 119 1.87 15.72 10.47
C SER A 119 2.29 16.10 9.06
N ARG A 120 3.54 16.56 8.92
CA ARG A 120 4.15 16.70 7.59
C ARG A 120 4.48 15.32 7.05
N CYS A 121 3.91 14.97 5.89
CA CYS A 121 4.11 13.69 5.25
C CYS A 121 4.88 13.84 3.94
N ILE A 122 5.75 12.86 3.67
CA ILE A 122 6.53 12.77 2.44
C ILE A 122 6.28 11.40 1.81
N GLU A 123 6.04 11.37 0.50
CA GLU A 123 6.01 10.14 -0.27
C GLU A 123 7.14 10.13 -1.29
N PHE A 124 8.06 9.17 -1.16
CA PHE A 124 9.06 8.88 -2.19
C PHE A 124 8.52 7.89 -3.22
N TYR A 125 8.97 8.04 -4.48
CA TYR A 125 8.48 7.26 -5.63
C TYR A 125 6.98 7.41 -5.85
N ALA A 126 6.44 8.61 -5.56
CA ALA A 126 5.06 8.95 -5.80
C ALA A 126 4.71 8.87 -7.28
N ARG A 127 3.45 8.54 -7.57
CA ARG A 127 2.88 8.53 -8.93
C ARG A 127 1.89 9.66 -9.15
N ARG A 128 1.53 10.36 -8.09
CA ARG A 128 0.59 11.47 -8.11
C ARG A 128 0.77 12.33 -6.87
N GLN A 129 0.25 13.54 -6.94
CA GLN A 129 0.15 14.40 -5.78
C GLN A 129 -0.94 13.87 -4.82
N TRP A 130 -0.65 13.89 -3.52
CA TRP A 130 -1.61 13.71 -2.45
C TRP A 130 -1.77 15.01 -1.67
N PRO A 131 -3.03 15.47 -1.39
CA PRO A 131 -3.26 16.73 -0.70
C PRO A 131 -2.54 16.82 0.66
N GLY A 132 -1.78 17.87 0.90
CA GLY A 132 -1.06 18.11 2.13
C GLY A 132 0.25 17.32 2.30
N TRP A 133 0.63 16.51 1.31
CA TRP A 133 1.89 15.76 1.33
C TRP A 133 2.92 16.36 0.38
N VAL A 134 4.19 16.16 0.72
CA VAL A 134 5.29 16.32 -0.23
C VAL A 134 5.45 15.01 -0.98
N CYS A 135 5.14 15.02 -2.28
CA CYS A 135 5.21 13.84 -3.13
C CYS A 135 6.36 13.99 -4.13
N LEU A 136 7.31 13.06 -4.11
CA LEU A 136 8.49 13.05 -4.97
C LEU A 136 8.53 11.77 -5.80
N GLY A 137 8.63 11.91 -7.10
CA GLY A 137 8.72 10.74 -7.99
C GLY A 137 8.96 11.13 -9.45
N ASN A 138 9.93 10.52 -10.08
CA ASN A 138 10.35 10.79 -11.47
C ASN A 138 9.30 10.40 -12.54
N GLU A 139 8.19 9.80 -12.12
CA GLU A 139 7.06 9.44 -13.01
C GLU A 139 5.78 10.19 -12.61
N MET A 140 5.88 11.21 -11.77
CA MET A 140 4.78 12.14 -11.50
C MET A 140 4.62 13.14 -12.63
N GLN A 141 3.38 13.53 -12.91
CA GLN A 141 3.10 14.59 -13.86
C GLN A 141 3.81 15.89 -13.44
N GLY A 142 4.61 16.44 -14.33
CA GLY A 142 5.43 17.63 -14.10
C GLY A 142 6.76 17.38 -13.37
N GLN A 143 7.07 16.12 -13.07
CA GLN A 143 8.35 15.71 -12.49
C GLN A 143 9.02 14.57 -13.28
N GLU A 144 8.60 14.37 -14.52
CA GLU A 144 9.10 13.30 -15.39
C GLU A 144 10.61 13.47 -15.62
N GLY A 145 11.36 12.43 -15.25
CA GLY A 145 12.82 12.40 -15.41
C GLY A 145 13.61 13.22 -14.36
N ILE A 146 12.94 13.87 -13.41
CA ILE A 146 13.64 14.57 -12.33
C ILE A 146 14.14 13.54 -11.31
N ASP A 147 15.44 13.58 -11.02
CA ASP A 147 16.01 12.76 -9.95
C ASP A 147 15.52 13.28 -8.58
N MET A 148 14.79 12.46 -7.83
CA MET A 148 14.29 12.82 -6.50
C MET A 148 15.40 13.35 -5.57
N ARG A 149 16.62 12.87 -5.71
CA ARG A 149 17.75 13.29 -4.88
C ARG A 149 18.08 14.78 -5.03
N SER A 150 17.78 15.37 -6.19
CA SER A 150 17.95 16.81 -6.43
C SER A 150 16.93 17.65 -5.66
N SER A 151 15.78 17.10 -5.31
CA SER A 151 14.71 17.79 -4.58
C SER A 151 14.82 17.67 -3.06
N ILE A 152 15.67 16.78 -2.54
CA ILE A 152 15.85 16.58 -1.09
C ILE A 152 16.46 17.80 -0.39
N PRO A 153 17.48 18.49 -0.92
CA PRO A 153 18.04 19.69 -0.28
C PRO A 153 16.99 20.75 0.02
N ASP A 154 16.11 21.05 -0.94
CA ASP A 154 15.05 22.05 -0.79
C ASP A 154 14.07 21.73 0.34
N LEU A 155 13.90 20.45 0.67
CA LEU A 155 13.03 20.00 1.76
C LEU A 155 13.65 20.15 3.15
N LEU A 156 14.98 20.29 3.23
CA LEU A 156 15.71 20.43 4.50
C LEU A 156 15.82 21.90 4.94
N GLU A 157 15.56 22.84 4.02
CA GLU A 157 15.63 24.28 4.27
C GLU A 157 14.31 24.88 4.83
N HIS A 158 13.25 24.07 4.94
CA HIS A 158 11.91 24.44 5.42
C HIS A 158 11.46 23.51 6.56
#